data_1a1401de3298afccbfec3a0e0b2073c8
#
_entry.id   1a1401de3298afccbfec3a0e0b2073c8
#
_cell.length_a   1.000
_cell.length_b   1.000
_cell.length_c   1.000
_cell.angle_alpha   90.00
_cell.angle_beta   90.00
_cell.angle_gamma   90.00
#
_symmetry.space_group_name_H-M   'P 1'
#
loop_
_entity.id
_entity.type
_entity.pdbx_description
1 polymer ?
#
loop_
_entity_poly.entity_id
_entity_poly.type
_entity_poly.pdbx_seq_one_letter_code
_entity_poly.pdbx_strand_id
1 'polypeptide(L)'
;YHPNDSWGLEGPFNTEDSALTQPPIKSGVANGVAKLPPLLNGMDRAEALAYVSRLFDSAAAGAVIWGDRLLLKRFLAQCSRTGSAETIDGYRRELQHFIQWRDGLYPDLLLRELDPALCDEWVNSLREKVAAEEIRPRTFNRRISAVSAMFRWASEPSRSGVTGIPRNPMPRRATLLAPKLAKPLTDDELGMLLATITQAMVTSPTTKRDYVLVKGSYLLGCRVSEIARLKWGDIEQLPDGAQIHLLGKGAKSRTVRVSAETLALFEALGRTAAEDYVFPSPKRNGPLTRQAIAARMAKWGRLPGVRVHPHKLRHNHATHSIRRGCDVFTLQNTLGHSSSGTTSGYVAANPSDSSSLRLG
;
A
#
# COMPACT_ATOMS: atom_id res chain seq x y z
N TYR A 1 -0.06 -12.34 -24.51
CA TYR A 1 1.27 -11.81 -24.83
C TYR A 1 1.75 -11.02 -23.63
N HIS A 2 2.64 -11.61 -22.83
CA HIS A 2 3.40 -10.94 -21.78
C HIS A 2 4.78 -10.64 -22.33
N PRO A 3 5.25 -9.40 -22.31
CA PRO A 3 6.63 -9.11 -22.60
C PRO A 3 7.45 -9.29 -21.32
N ASN A 4 8.39 -10.23 -21.39
CA ASN A 4 9.62 -10.43 -20.65
C ASN A 4 9.69 -9.93 -19.20
N ASP A 5 9.66 -10.90 -18.27
CA ASP A 5 10.21 -10.78 -16.92
C ASP A 5 11.75 -10.66 -17.00
N SER A 6 12.24 -9.42 -17.18
CA SER A 6 13.66 -9.13 -17.28
C SER A 6 14.45 -9.26 -15.96
N TRP A 7 13.79 -9.67 -14.86
CA TRP A 7 14.41 -9.73 -13.54
C TRP A 7 14.73 -11.13 -13.02
N GLY A 8 14.34 -12.20 -13.70
CA GLY A 8 14.72 -13.58 -13.39
C GLY A 8 14.55 -13.97 -11.90
N LEU A 9 13.40 -13.61 -11.28
CA LEU A 9 13.11 -13.90 -9.89
C LEU A 9 12.10 -15.05 -9.70
N GLU A 10 12.02 -15.99 -10.64
CA GLU A 10 11.24 -17.22 -10.47
C GLU A 10 12.17 -18.38 -10.14
N GLY A 11 12.01 -18.95 -8.93
CA GLY A 11 12.60 -20.19 -8.48
C GLY A 11 12.87 -20.21 -6.97
N PRO A 12 12.71 -21.37 -6.30
CA PRO A 12 13.10 -21.53 -4.91
C PRO A 12 14.61 -21.35 -4.76
N PHE A 13 15.03 -20.79 -3.62
CA PHE A 13 16.40 -20.52 -3.26
C PHE A 13 17.29 -21.74 -3.44
N ASN A 14 18.10 -21.81 -4.49
CA ASN A 14 19.21 -22.74 -4.58
C ASN A 14 20.48 -22.08 -4.04
N THR A 15 21.03 -22.71 -3.03
CA THR A 15 22.30 -22.41 -2.38
C THR A 15 23.41 -23.10 -3.16
N GLU A 16 23.82 -22.54 -4.30
CA GLU A 16 25.08 -22.88 -4.94
C GLU A 16 25.55 -21.66 -5.76
N ASP A 17 26.36 -20.81 -5.15
CA ASP A 17 27.17 -19.82 -5.85
C ASP A 17 28.64 -20.05 -5.47
N SER A 18 29.26 -20.97 -6.19
CA SER A 18 30.72 -21.10 -6.22
C SER A 18 31.25 -20.33 -7.42
N ALA A 19 32.24 -19.48 -7.14
CA ALA A 19 33.26 -18.93 -8.05
C ALA A 19 32.80 -18.01 -9.17
N LEU A 20 32.84 -16.70 -8.92
CA LEU A 20 32.96 -15.67 -9.95
C LEU A 20 34.40 -15.17 -10.02
N THR A 21 35.08 -15.57 -11.09
CA THR A 21 36.35 -15.05 -11.54
C THR A 21 36.21 -13.58 -11.96
N GLN A 22 37.06 -12.74 -11.42
CA GLN A 22 37.13 -11.30 -11.68
C GLN A 22 37.71 -11.01 -13.07
N PRO A 23 37.21 -10.01 -13.81
CA PRO A 23 37.96 -9.41 -14.91
C PRO A 23 39.01 -8.42 -14.35
N PRO A 24 40.18 -8.26 -14.99
CA PRO A 24 41.28 -7.43 -14.48
C PRO A 24 40.95 -5.94 -14.58
N ILE A 25 41.25 -5.23 -13.49
CA ILE A 25 41.21 -3.76 -13.44
C ILE A 25 42.33 -3.21 -14.34
N LYS A 26 41.98 -2.57 -15.45
CA LYS A 26 42.90 -1.78 -16.25
C LYS A 26 43.21 -0.47 -15.52
N SER A 27 44.46 -0.33 -15.03
CA SER A 27 45.02 0.90 -14.52
C SER A 27 45.29 1.86 -15.69
N GLY A 28 44.43 2.84 -15.88
CA GLY A 28 44.67 3.98 -16.77
C GLY A 28 44.87 5.24 -15.94
N VAL A 29 46.12 5.55 -15.56
CA VAL A 29 46.49 6.86 -15.06
C VAL A 29 46.70 7.78 -16.25
N ALA A 30 45.75 8.66 -16.55
CA ALA A 30 45.89 9.78 -17.45
C ALA A 30 45.75 11.08 -16.66
N ASN A 31 46.76 11.97 -16.81
CA ASN A 31 46.84 13.29 -16.21
C ASN A 31 45.60 14.15 -16.58
N GLY A 32 44.74 14.35 -15.65
CA GLY A 32 43.62 15.28 -15.69
C GLY A 32 43.05 15.41 -14.29
N VAL A 33 42.82 16.63 -13.83
CA VAL A 33 42.12 16.91 -12.57
C VAL A 33 40.87 16.02 -12.49
N ALA A 34 40.96 14.99 -11.67
CA ALA A 34 39.84 14.07 -11.48
C ALA A 34 38.64 14.88 -11.00
N LYS A 35 37.64 15.07 -11.85
CA LYS A 35 36.34 15.58 -11.42
C LYS A 35 35.83 14.62 -10.35
N LEU A 36 35.61 15.13 -9.13
CA LEU A 36 34.98 14.38 -8.06
C LEU A 36 33.69 13.75 -8.62
N PRO A 37 33.40 12.50 -8.26
CA PRO A 37 32.16 11.87 -8.69
C PRO A 37 30.95 12.77 -8.42
N PRO A 38 29.97 12.87 -9.32
CA PRO A 38 28.78 13.73 -9.17
C PRO A 38 28.07 13.59 -7.82
N LEU A 39 28.18 12.43 -7.21
CA LEU A 39 27.65 12.08 -5.88
C LEU A 39 28.21 12.91 -4.72
N LEU A 40 29.37 13.48 -4.87
CA LEU A 40 30.00 14.33 -3.85
C LEU A 40 29.59 15.80 -3.98
N ASN A 41 28.91 16.16 -5.07
CA ASN A 41 28.41 17.52 -5.27
C ASN A 41 27.35 17.87 -4.21
N GLY A 42 27.63 18.91 -3.42
CA GLY A 42 26.76 19.40 -2.35
C GLY A 42 26.89 18.65 -1.01
N MET A 43 27.86 17.78 -0.85
CA MET A 43 28.35 17.33 0.45
C MET A 43 29.30 18.37 1.04
N ASP A 44 29.28 18.54 2.36
CA ASP A 44 30.36 19.25 3.00
C ASP A 44 31.64 18.41 2.97
N ARG A 45 32.81 19.09 3.21
CA ARG A 45 34.13 18.44 3.11
C ARG A 45 34.27 17.27 4.08
N ALA A 46 33.68 17.35 5.27
CA ALA A 46 33.78 16.31 6.29
C ALA A 46 32.92 15.08 5.92
N GLU A 47 31.73 15.30 5.39
CA GLU A 47 30.86 14.24 4.87
C GLU A 47 31.50 13.51 3.67
N ALA A 48 32.08 14.27 2.73
CA ALA A 48 32.73 13.70 1.58
C ALA A 48 33.98 12.88 1.97
N LEU A 49 34.81 13.38 2.90
CA LEU A 49 35.95 12.64 3.41
C LEU A 49 35.54 11.37 4.17
N ALA A 50 34.54 11.45 5.02
CA ALA A 50 34.02 10.29 5.75
C ALA A 50 33.43 9.23 4.80
N TYR A 51 32.81 9.64 3.70
CA TYR A 51 32.32 8.74 2.65
C TYR A 51 33.46 8.04 1.91
N VAL A 52 34.47 8.83 1.43
CA VAL A 52 35.65 8.30 0.76
C VAL A 52 36.39 7.33 1.66
N SER A 53 36.63 7.68 2.93
CA SER A 53 37.27 6.80 3.91
C SER A 53 36.50 5.47 4.04
N ARG A 54 35.18 5.48 4.19
CA ARG A 54 34.37 4.25 4.25
C ARG A 54 34.45 3.40 2.99
N LEU A 55 34.57 4.02 1.81
CA LEU A 55 34.79 3.28 0.56
C LEU A 55 36.16 2.60 0.54
N PHE A 56 37.22 3.29 0.99
CA PHE A 56 38.55 2.70 1.10
C PHE A 56 38.59 1.59 2.14
N ASP A 57 37.98 1.78 3.30
CA ASP A 57 37.90 0.78 4.36
C ASP A 57 37.16 -0.47 3.88
N SER A 58 36.06 -0.28 3.14
CA SER A 58 35.28 -1.38 2.52
C SER A 58 36.08 -2.10 1.43
N ALA A 59 36.82 -1.38 0.62
CA ALA A 59 37.67 -1.96 -0.42
C ALA A 59 38.89 -2.70 0.20
N ALA A 60 39.49 -2.15 1.24
CA ALA A 60 40.58 -2.79 1.99
C ALA A 60 40.11 -4.06 2.74
N ALA A 61 38.84 -4.10 3.16
CA ALA A 61 38.21 -5.27 3.78
C ALA A 61 37.72 -6.33 2.75
N GLY A 62 37.94 -6.12 1.45
CA GLY A 62 37.45 -7.02 0.39
C GLY A 62 35.93 -6.96 0.19
N ALA A 63 35.25 -5.94 0.72
CA ALA A 63 33.83 -5.79 0.57
C ALA A 63 33.46 -5.40 -0.86
N VAL A 64 32.72 -6.26 -1.54
CA VAL A 64 32.23 -6.00 -2.91
C VAL A 64 31.11 -4.98 -2.87
N ILE A 65 31.25 -3.87 -3.62
CA ILE A 65 30.17 -2.90 -3.82
C ILE A 65 29.05 -3.57 -4.62
N TRP A 66 27.83 -3.49 -4.11
CA TRP A 66 26.67 -4.13 -4.74
C TRP A 66 26.34 -3.46 -6.08
N GLY A 67 26.18 -4.26 -7.10
CA GLY A 67 25.52 -3.82 -8.33
C GLY A 67 24.01 -3.60 -8.11
N ASP A 68 23.38 -2.89 -9.03
CA ASP A 68 21.96 -2.50 -8.96
C ASP A 68 21.02 -3.68 -8.69
N ARG A 69 21.23 -4.81 -9.36
CA ARG A 69 20.41 -6.01 -9.18
C ARG A 69 20.46 -6.52 -7.74
N LEU A 70 21.64 -6.59 -7.15
CA LEU A 70 21.81 -7.06 -5.79
C LEU A 70 21.23 -6.05 -4.79
N LEU A 71 21.44 -4.75 -5.01
CA LEU A 71 20.87 -3.67 -4.20
C LEU A 71 19.35 -3.77 -4.14
N LEU A 72 18.69 -3.85 -5.30
CA LEU A 72 17.23 -3.97 -5.41
C LEU A 72 16.70 -5.25 -4.74
N LYS A 73 17.38 -6.40 -4.98
CA LYS A 73 17.04 -7.69 -4.34
C LYS A 73 17.11 -7.58 -2.81
N ARG A 74 18.17 -6.99 -2.27
CA ARG A 74 18.36 -6.81 -0.82
C ARG A 74 17.35 -5.84 -0.20
N PHE A 75 17.04 -4.74 -0.90
CA PHE A 75 16.00 -3.81 -0.46
C PHE A 75 14.62 -4.50 -0.40
N LEU A 76 14.22 -5.22 -1.45
CA LEU A 76 12.93 -5.93 -1.46
C LEU A 76 12.89 -7.04 -0.39
N ALA A 77 14.00 -7.73 -0.14
CA ALA A 77 14.11 -8.71 0.95
C ALA A 77 13.99 -8.03 2.33
N GLN A 78 14.52 -6.83 2.51
CA GLN A 78 14.30 -6.05 3.74
C GLN A 78 12.81 -5.67 3.91
N CYS A 79 12.16 -5.26 2.83
CA CYS A 79 10.73 -4.94 2.85
C CYS A 79 9.87 -6.16 3.20
N SER A 80 10.30 -7.39 2.88
CA SER A 80 9.57 -8.62 3.18
C SER A 80 9.53 -8.96 4.68
N ARG A 81 10.48 -8.47 5.47
CA ARG A 81 10.52 -8.70 6.92
C ARG A 81 9.38 -8.01 7.67
N THR A 82 8.88 -6.89 7.15
CA THR A 82 7.88 -6.04 7.81
C THR A 82 6.62 -5.81 6.98
N GLY A 83 6.68 -6.10 5.68
CA GLY A 83 5.62 -5.83 4.71
C GLY A 83 4.85 -7.08 4.28
N SER A 84 3.62 -6.87 3.78
CA SER A 84 2.86 -7.91 3.10
C SER A 84 3.37 -8.13 1.67
N ALA A 85 3.05 -9.27 1.06
CA ALA A 85 3.37 -9.57 -0.34
C ALA A 85 2.95 -8.42 -1.28
N GLU A 86 1.77 -7.82 -1.06
CA GLU A 86 1.30 -6.69 -1.86
C GLU A 86 2.14 -5.43 -1.68
N THR A 87 2.71 -5.23 -0.50
CA THR A 87 3.63 -4.10 -0.24
C THR A 87 4.91 -4.28 -1.05
N ILE A 88 5.45 -5.50 -1.07
CA ILE A 88 6.65 -5.85 -1.83
C ILE A 88 6.40 -5.69 -3.33
N ASP A 89 5.28 -6.21 -3.83
CA ASP A 89 4.87 -6.08 -5.24
C ASP A 89 4.63 -4.61 -5.62
N GLY A 90 4.11 -3.82 -4.68
CA GLY A 90 4.00 -2.38 -4.83
C GLY A 90 5.37 -1.73 -5.03
N TYR A 91 6.34 -1.99 -4.14
CA TYR A 91 7.70 -1.48 -4.27
C TYR A 91 8.36 -1.94 -5.56
N ARG A 92 8.29 -3.26 -5.88
CA ARG A 92 8.86 -3.82 -7.10
C ARG A 92 8.38 -3.08 -8.34
N ARG A 93 7.08 -2.87 -8.49
CA ARG A 93 6.47 -2.19 -9.62
C ARG A 93 6.90 -0.73 -9.75
N GLU A 94 6.91 0.02 -8.64
CA GLU A 94 7.30 1.44 -8.69
C GLU A 94 8.81 1.60 -8.95
N LEU A 95 9.65 0.74 -8.38
CA LEU A 95 11.08 0.71 -8.68
C LEU A 95 11.35 0.31 -10.13
N GLN A 96 10.59 -0.63 -10.69
CA GLN A 96 10.71 -1.03 -12.09
C GLN A 96 10.45 0.16 -13.03
N HIS A 97 9.45 1.00 -12.75
CA HIS A 97 9.21 2.22 -13.52
C HIS A 97 10.39 3.20 -13.48
N PHE A 98 11.04 3.33 -12.32
CA PHE A 98 12.22 4.17 -12.17
C PHE A 98 13.41 3.62 -12.96
N ILE A 99 13.68 2.33 -12.84
CA ILE A 99 14.75 1.66 -13.58
C ILE A 99 14.52 1.73 -15.09
N GLN A 100 13.29 1.50 -15.57
CA GLN A 100 12.96 1.63 -16.99
C GLN A 100 13.21 3.04 -17.53
N TRP A 101 12.90 4.08 -16.75
CA TRP A 101 13.21 5.46 -17.12
C TRP A 101 14.73 5.68 -17.20
N ARG A 102 15.48 5.24 -16.19
CA ARG A 102 16.94 5.35 -16.16
C ARG A 102 17.56 4.61 -17.34
N ASP A 103 17.24 3.35 -17.54
CA ASP A 103 17.78 2.49 -18.60
C ASP A 103 17.47 3.03 -20.00
N GLY A 104 16.33 3.69 -20.17
CA GLY A 104 15.94 4.30 -21.45
C GLY A 104 16.73 5.56 -21.81
N LEU A 105 17.21 6.31 -20.82
CA LEU A 105 17.97 7.56 -21.03
C LEU A 105 19.46 7.41 -20.70
N TYR A 106 19.78 6.59 -19.72
CA TYR A 106 21.11 6.44 -19.15
C TYR A 106 21.45 4.96 -18.90
N PRO A 107 21.57 4.12 -19.95
CA PRO A 107 21.67 2.66 -19.80
C PRO A 107 22.90 2.18 -19.02
N ASP A 108 23.99 2.91 -19.10
CA ASP A 108 25.25 2.57 -18.42
C ASP A 108 25.37 3.15 -17.01
N LEU A 109 24.42 4.00 -16.58
CA LEU A 109 24.47 4.69 -15.31
C LEU A 109 23.96 3.80 -14.19
N LEU A 110 24.76 3.58 -13.17
CA LEU A 110 24.36 2.77 -12.00
C LEU A 110 23.56 3.61 -10.99
N LEU A 111 22.73 2.96 -10.17
CA LEU A 111 21.93 3.63 -9.13
C LEU A 111 22.80 4.45 -8.16
N ARG A 112 24.02 4.01 -7.89
CA ARG A 112 24.97 4.73 -7.01
C ARG A 112 25.55 6.00 -7.64
N GLU A 113 25.41 6.17 -8.95
CA GLU A 113 25.92 7.28 -9.72
C GLU A 113 24.87 8.36 -9.99
N LEU A 114 23.62 8.07 -9.60
CA LEU A 114 22.52 9.02 -9.71
C LEU A 114 22.71 10.17 -8.71
N ASP A 115 22.81 11.36 -9.23
CA ASP A 115 22.87 12.58 -8.44
C ASP A 115 21.49 13.23 -8.25
N PRO A 116 21.35 14.30 -7.43
CA PRO A 116 20.08 14.99 -7.25
C PRO A 116 19.52 15.59 -8.54
N ALA A 117 20.34 16.04 -9.50
CA ALA A 117 19.87 16.68 -10.72
C ALA A 117 19.17 15.65 -11.63
N LEU A 118 19.74 14.45 -11.77
CA LEU A 118 19.14 13.35 -12.51
C LEU A 118 17.84 12.84 -11.83
N CYS A 119 17.81 12.82 -10.49
CA CYS A 119 16.59 12.48 -9.76
C CYS A 119 15.50 13.55 -9.95
N ASP A 120 15.86 14.84 -10.01
CA ASP A 120 14.92 15.93 -10.32
C ASP A 120 14.40 15.83 -11.75
N GLU A 121 15.22 15.43 -12.72
CA GLU A 121 14.79 15.17 -14.10
C GLU A 121 13.69 14.08 -14.14
N TRP A 122 13.91 12.96 -13.46
CA TRP A 122 12.88 11.93 -13.36
C TRP A 122 11.59 12.45 -12.70
N VAL A 123 11.71 13.21 -11.60
CA VAL A 123 10.55 13.81 -10.91
C VAL A 123 9.81 14.74 -11.86
N ASN A 124 10.51 15.54 -12.68
CA ASN A 124 9.90 16.44 -13.65
C ASN A 124 9.20 15.66 -14.76
N SER A 125 9.80 14.58 -15.28
CA SER A 125 9.11 13.70 -16.26
C SER A 125 7.81 13.11 -15.72
N LEU A 126 7.75 12.80 -14.42
CA LEU A 126 6.52 12.36 -13.78
C LEU A 126 5.49 13.49 -13.60
N ARG A 127 5.94 14.76 -13.38
CA ARG A 127 5.04 15.93 -13.32
C ARG A 127 4.39 16.20 -14.68
N GLU A 128 5.17 16.09 -15.75
CA GLU A 128 4.64 16.18 -17.12
C GLU A 128 3.56 15.15 -17.38
N LYS A 129 3.79 13.90 -16.97
CA LYS A 129 2.77 12.82 -17.05
C LYS A 129 1.52 13.11 -16.21
N VAL A 130 1.64 13.81 -15.08
CA VAL A 130 0.48 14.26 -14.31
C VAL A 130 -0.25 15.38 -15.04
N ALA A 131 0.47 16.35 -15.62
CA ALA A 131 -0.11 17.44 -16.40
C ALA A 131 -0.82 16.92 -17.66
N ALA A 132 -0.28 15.89 -18.30
CA ALA A 132 -0.90 15.19 -19.44
C ALA A 132 -2.02 14.20 -19.05
N GLU A 133 -2.39 14.13 -17.76
CA GLU A 133 -3.40 13.19 -17.21
C GLU A 133 -3.08 11.70 -17.42
N GLU A 134 -1.86 11.34 -17.83
CA GLU A 134 -1.42 9.94 -17.99
C GLU A 134 -1.33 9.22 -16.65
N ILE A 135 -0.92 9.92 -15.60
CA ILE A 135 -0.88 9.41 -14.23
C ILE A 135 -1.55 10.38 -13.24
N ARG A 136 -2.13 9.83 -12.17
CA ARG A 136 -2.74 10.64 -11.12
C ARG A 136 -1.71 11.13 -10.10
N PRO A 137 -1.94 12.28 -9.40
CA PRO A 137 -1.06 12.78 -8.33
C PRO A 137 -0.73 11.72 -7.27
N ARG A 138 -1.68 10.83 -6.94
CA ARG A 138 -1.44 9.73 -6.00
C ARG A 138 -0.42 8.71 -6.53
N THR A 139 -0.44 8.43 -7.83
CA THR A 139 0.54 7.53 -8.48
C THR A 139 1.92 8.18 -8.48
N PHE A 140 2.01 9.47 -8.83
CA PHE A 140 3.22 10.26 -8.70
C PHE A 140 3.82 10.15 -7.29
N ASN A 141 3.04 10.50 -6.26
CA ASN A 141 3.50 10.44 -4.86
C ASN A 141 3.99 9.05 -4.45
N ARG A 142 3.30 7.99 -4.91
CA ARG A 142 3.67 6.60 -4.62
C ARG A 142 5.01 6.23 -5.25
N ARG A 143 5.27 6.63 -6.51
CA ARG A 143 6.54 6.41 -7.21
C ARG A 143 7.68 7.09 -6.49
N ILE A 144 7.54 8.38 -6.19
CA ILE A 144 8.54 9.16 -5.45
C ILE A 144 8.83 8.52 -4.09
N SER A 145 7.80 8.14 -3.35
CA SER A 145 7.95 7.52 -2.02
C SER A 145 8.69 6.19 -2.09
N ALA A 146 8.43 5.37 -3.10
CA ALA A 146 9.06 4.06 -3.25
C ALA A 146 10.57 4.19 -3.56
N VAL A 147 10.93 5.06 -4.52
CA VAL A 147 12.32 5.29 -4.90
C VAL A 147 13.10 5.97 -3.76
N SER A 148 12.50 6.98 -3.11
CA SER A 148 13.10 7.63 -1.95
C SER A 148 13.29 6.66 -0.77
N ALA A 149 12.39 5.70 -0.56
CA ALA A 149 12.53 4.68 0.48
C ALA A 149 13.71 3.75 0.19
N MET A 150 13.91 3.35 -1.06
CA MET A 150 15.05 2.53 -1.49
C MET A 150 16.38 3.27 -1.28
N PHE A 151 16.49 4.51 -1.75
CA PHE A 151 17.71 5.28 -1.57
C PHE A 151 18.00 5.61 -0.11
N ARG A 152 16.98 5.92 0.71
CA ARG A 152 17.15 6.13 2.15
C ARG A 152 17.69 4.88 2.84
N TRP A 153 17.15 3.71 2.50
CA TRP A 153 17.64 2.45 3.03
C TRP A 153 19.07 2.16 2.58
N ALA A 154 19.41 2.42 1.31
CA ALA A 154 20.73 2.18 0.76
C ALA A 154 21.79 3.12 1.34
N SER A 155 21.43 4.36 1.66
CA SER A 155 22.32 5.39 2.20
C SER A 155 22.45 5.38 3.72
N GLU A 156 21.85 4.42 4.43
CA GLU A 156 22.09 4.27 5.88
C GLU A 156 23.59 3.99 6.15
N PRO A 157 24.17 4.57 7.21
CA PRO A 157 25.61 4.43 7.52
C PRO A 157 26.11 2.98 7.53
N SER A 158 25.27 2.04 7.98
CA SER A 158 25.57 0.60 8.03
C SER A 158 25.64 -0.06 6.64
N ARG A 159 25.17 0.59 5.58
CA ARG A 159 25.06 0.04 4.21
C ARG A 159 25.76 0.88 3.16
N SER A 160 25.91 2.17 3.37
CA SER A 160 26.47 3.10 2.38
C SER A 160 27.82 2.67 1.82
N GLY A 161 28.66 2.01 2.65
CA GLY A 161 29.95 1.46 2.21
C GLY A 161 29.85 0.34 1.15
N VAL A 162 28.84 -0.53 1.25
CA VAL A 162 28.63 -1.63 0.30
C VAL A 162 27.68 -1.27 -0.85
N THR A 163 26.79 -0.30 -0.67
CA THR A 163 25.90 0.18 -1.73
C THR A 163 26.57 1.22 -2.62
N GLY A 164 27.58 1.92 -2.13
CA GLY A 164 28.17 3.06 -2.79
C GLY A 164 27.29 4.30 -2.84
N ILE A 165 26.21 4.34 -2.04
CA ILE A 165 25.23 5.44 -2.00
C ILE A 165 25.38 6.19 -0.68
N PRO A 166 26.02 7.38 -0.67
CA PRO A 166 26.31 8.10 0.57
C PRO A 166 25.08 8.79 1.17
N ARG A 167 24.16 9.20 0.32
CA ARG A 167 22.92 9.91 0.72
C ARG A 167 21.79 9.63 -0.25
N ASN A 168 20.57 9.88 0.19
CA ASN A 168 19.40 9.81 -0.67
C ASN A 168 19.40 10.98 -1.67
N PRO A 169 19.55 10.75 -3.00
CA PRO A 169 19.57 11.80 -4.01
C PRO A 169 18.18 12.36 -4.34
N MET A 170 17.10 11.72 -3.87
CA MET A 170 15.74 12.14 -4.18
C MET A 170 15.42 13.51 -3.55
N PRO A 171 14.73 14.40 -4.29
CA PRO A 171 14.41 15.74 -3.80
C PRO A 171 13.47 15.67 -2.59
N ARG A 172 13.72 16.56 -1.63
CA ARG A 172 12.83 16.74 -0.48
C ARG A 172 11.54 17.43 -0.97
N ARG A 173 10.37 16.99 -0.47
CA ARG A 173 9.04 17.58 -0.74
C ARG A 173 8.54 17.47 -2.19
N ALA A 174 8.96 16.46 -2.92
CA ALA A 174 8.44 16.21 -4.28
C ALA A 174 7.03 15.60 -4.28
N THR A 175 6.14 16.00 -3.38
CA THR A 175 4.77 15.48 -3.32
C THR A 175 3.76 16.46 -3.91
N LEU A 176 2.78 15.93 -4.64
CA LEU A 176 1.66 16.69 -5.18
C LEU A 176 0.43 16.52 -4.29
N LEU A 177 -0.38 17.57 -4.21
CA LEU A 177 -1.68 17.49 -3.54
C LEU A 177 -2.56 16.50 -4.30
N ALA A 178 -2.91 15.39 -3.64
CA ALA A 178 -3.89 14.46 -4.18
C ALA A 178 -5.30 14.95 -3.84
N PRO A 179 -6.28 14.78 -4.74
CA PRO A 179 -7.68 15.10 -4.43
C PRO A 179 -8.10 14.41 -3.14
N LYS A 180 -8.86 15.12 -2.30
CA LYS A 180 -9.44 14.59 -1.07
C LYS A 180 -10.26 13.33 -1.38
N LEU A 181 -10.47 12.50 -0.38
CA LEU A 181 -11.25 11.25 -0.42
C LEU A 181 -12.52 11.40 -1.28
N ALA A 182 -12.82 10.39 -2.09
CA ALA A 182 -14.05 10.35 -2.86
C ALA A 182 -15.25 10.58 -1.93
N LYS A 183 -16.24 11.37 -2.38
CA LYS A 183 -17.46 11.62 -1.61
C LYS A 183 -18.07 10.29 -1.13
N PRO A 184 -18.51 10.19 0.13
CA PRO A 184 -19.26 9.03 0.59
C PRO A 184 -20.53 8.86 -0.26
N LEU A 185 -21.13 7.68 -0.23
CA LEU A 185 -22.48 7.50 -0.76
C LEU A 185 -23.46 8.28 0.12
N THR A 186 -24.48 8.84 -0.46
CA THR A 186 -25.61 9.35 0.28
C THR A 186 -26.41 8.19 0.89
N ASP A 187 -27.30 8.47 1.84
CA ASP A 187 -28.22 7.46 2.39
C ASP A 187 -29.10 6.87 1.28
N ASP A 188 -29.55 7.71 0.32
CA ASP A 188 -30.35 7.28 -0.85
C ASP A 188 -29.55 6.37 -1.79
N GLU A 189 -28.30 6.74 -2.12
CA GLU A 189 -27.42 5.91 -2.96
C GLU A 189 -27.14 4.55 -2.31
N LEU A 190 -26.94 4.53 -1.00
CA LEU A 190 -26.77 3.27 -0.25
C LEU A 190 -28.06 2.47 -0.22
N GLY A 191 -29.20 3.14 -0.01
CA GLY A 191 -30.54 2.55 -0.06
C GLY A 191 -30.84 1.91 -1.43
N MET A 192 -30.61 2.63 -2.52
CA MET A 192 -30.76 2.12 -3.88
C MET A 192 -29.88 0.90 -4.16
N LEU A 193 -28.61 0.95 -3.73
CA LEU A 193 -27.70 -0.18 -3.87
C LEU A 193 -28.23 -1.43 -3.16
N LEU A 194 -28.65 -1.30 -1.91
CA LEU A 194 -29.17 -2.42 -1.12
C LEU A 194 -30.52 -2.93 -1.67
N ALA A 195 -31.42 -2.05 -2.08
CA ALA A 195 -32.70 -2.42 -2.71
C ALA A 195 -32.51 -3.20 -4.01
N THR A 196 -31.54 -2.76 -4.85
CA THR A 196 -31.19 -3.46 -6.10
C THR A 196 -30.72 -4.89 -5.82
N ILE A 197 -29.89 -5.09 -4.78
CA ILE A 197 -29.42 -6.43 -4.42
C ILE A 197 -30.60 -7.25 -3.85
N THR A 198 -31.44 -6.67 -3.01
CA THR A 198 -32.61 -7.33 -2.42
C THR A 198 -33.57 -7.81 -3.51
N GLN A 199 -33.89 -6.99 -4.51
CA GLN A 199 -34.72 -7.37 -5.63
C GLN A 199 -34.14 -8.57 -6.41
N ALA A 200 -32.85 -8.61 -6.61
CA ALA A 200 -32.16 -9.71 -7.29
C ALA A 200 -32.10 -10.99 -6.43
N MET A 201 -32.29 -10.93 -5.10
CA MET A 201 -32.31 -12.13 -4.24
C MET A 201 -33.49 -13.05 -4.54
N VAL A 202 -34.57 -12.53 -5.07
CA VAL A 202 -35.76 -13.32 -5.46
C VAL A 202 -35.40 -14.36 -6.51
N THR A 203 -34.45 -14.06 -7.38
CA THR A 203 -34.11 -14.90 -8.54
C THR A 203 -32.83 -15.73 -8.35
N SER A 204 -31.99 -15.43 -7.34
CA SER A 204 -30.72 -16.12 -7.17
C SER A 204 -30.26 -16.21 -5.70
N PRO A 205 -30.13 -17.45 -5.17
CA PRO A 205 -29.67 -17.68 -3.79
C PRO A 205 -28.28 -17.11 -3.49
N THR A 206 -27.40 -17.03 -4.51
CA THR A 206 -26.03 -16.49 -4.34
C THR A 206 -26.05 -14.98 -4.06
N THR A 207 -27.12 -14.30 -4.41
CA THR A 207 -27.30 -12.85 -4.18
C THR A 207 -27.46 -12.52 -2.71
N LYS A 208 -28.04 -13.45 -1.90
CA LYS A 208 -28.17 -13.30 -0.45
C LYS A 208 -26.78 -13.08 0.20
N ARG A 209 -25.78 -13.88 -0.20
CA ARG A 209 -24.40 -13.72 0.26
C ARG A 209 -23.82 -12.36 -0.15
N ASP A 210 -24.09 -11.90 -1.36
CA ASP A 210 -23.60 -10.60 -1.84
C ASP A 210 -24.26 -9.44 -1.07
N TYR A 211 -25.54 -9.57 -0.71
CA TYR A 211 -26.25 -8.61 0.15
C TYR A 211 -25.59 -8.52 1.53
N VAL A 212 -25.40 -9.67 2.20
CA VAL A 212 -24.74 -9.72 3.52
C VAL A 212 -23.32 -9.18 3.44
N LEU A 213 -22.59 -9.49 2.37
CA LEU A 213 -21.22 -8.99 2.15
C LEU A 213 -21.19 -7.46 2.04
N VAL A 214 -22.10 -6.85 1.28
CA VAL A 214 -22.17 -5.38 1.08
C VAL A 214 -22.65 -4.70 2.35
N LYS A 215 -23.82 -5.12 2.88
CA LYS A 215 -24.44 -4.51 4.08
C LYS A 215 -23.58 -4.75 5.32
N GLY A 216 -23.05 -5.96 5.52
CA GLY A 216 -22.15 -6.30 6.62
C GLY A 216 -20.84 -5.50 6.56
N SER A 217 -20.23 -5.34 5.38
CA SER A 217 -19.03 -4.49 5.23
C SER A 217 -19.29 -3.04 5.63
N TYR A 218 -20.46 -2.50 5.31
CA TYR A 218 -20.88 -1.17 5.72
C TYR A 218 -21.10 -1.09 7.24
N LEU A 219 -21.87 -2.03 7.81
CA LEU A 219 -22.21 -2.02 9.24
C LEU A 219 -21.01 -2.24 10.15
N LEU A 220 -20.05 -3.07 9.75
CA LEU A 220 -18.83 -3.34 10.51
C LEU A 220 -17.73 -2.29 10.28
N GLY A 221 -17.83 -1.45 9.26
CA GLY A 221 -16.75 -0.54 8.87
C GLY A 221 -15.42 -1.25 8.62
N CYS A 222 -15.46 -2.52 8.22
CA CYS A 222 -14.30 -3.38 8.14
C CYS A 222 -13.45 -3.15 6.87
N ARG A 223 -12.17 -3.56 6.91
CA ARG A 223 -11.33 -3.66 5.73
C ARG A 223 -11.71 -4.88 4.91
N VAL A 224 -11.48 -4.83 3.59
CA VAL A 224 -11.77 -5.97 2.70
C VAL A 224 -11.05 -7.27 3.12
N SER A 225 -9.86 -7.17 3.71
CA SER A 225 -9.13 -8.34 4.21
C SER A 225 -9.74 -8.92 5.50
N GLU A 226 -10.39 -8.08 6.30
CA GLU A 226 -11.04 -8.49 7.54
C GLU A 226 -12.34 -9.24 7.25
N ILE A 227 -13.21 -8.67 6.42
CA ILE A 227 -14.46 -9.34 6.03
C ILE A 227 -14.20 -10.62 5.21
N ALA A 228 -13.14 -10.64 4.38
CA ALA A 228 -12.76 -11.83 3.62
C ALA A 228 -12.39 -13.01 4.53
N ARG A 229 -11.71 -12.73 5.65
CA ARG A 229 -11.19 -13.76 6.58
C ARG A 229 -12.12 -14.06 7.76
N LEU A 230 -13.26 -13.38 7.85
CA LEU A 230 -14.20 -13.56 8.93
C LEU A 230 -14.68 -15.02 8.99
N LYS A 231 -14.55 -15.64 10.14
CA LYS A 231 -15.01 -16.99 10.43
C LYS A 231 -16.25 -16.95 11.34
N TRP A 232 -16.99 -18.03 11.37
CA TRP A 232 -18.14 -18.13 12.26
C TRP A 232 -17.75 -18.12 13.74
N GLY A 233 -16.57 -18.63 14.09
CA GLY A 233 -16.02 -18.55 15.44
C GLY A 233 -15.61 -17.14 15.88
N ASP A 234 -15.44 -16.21 14.95
CA ASP A 234 -15.14 -14.80 15.25
C ASP A 234 -16.41 -14.01 15.65
N ILE A 235 -17.61 -14.64 15.56
CA ILE A 235 -18.91 -14.03 15.89
C ILE A 235 -19.40 -14.63 17.21
N GLU A 236 -19.17 -13.92 18.29
CA GLU A 236 -19.64 -14.27 19.64
C GLU A 236 -21.02 -13.69 19.86
N GLN A 237 -22.00 -14.55 20.11
CA GLN A 237 -23.39 -14.15 20.40
C GLN A 237 -23.51 -13.56 21.80
N LEU A 238 -24.36 -12.54 21.95
CA LEU A 238 -24.67 -11.87 23.20
C LEU A 238 -26.20 -11.68 23.29
N PRO A 239 -26.77 -11.45 24.49
CA PRO A 239 -28.22 -11.35 24.66
C PRO A 239 -28.88 -10.29 23.77
N ASP A 240 -28.18 -9.20 23.44
CA ASP A 240 -28.70 -8.06 22.68
C ASP A 240 -27.98 -7.87 21.30
N GLY A 241 -27.28 -8.91 20.82
CA GLY A 241 -26.61 -8.88 19.53
C GLY A 241 -25.36 -9.77 19.47
N ALA A 242 -24.23 -9.22 19.05
CA ALA A 242 -22.97 -9.98 18.99
C ALA A 242 -21.74 -9.08 19.15
N GLN A 243 -20.62 -9.71 19.48
CA GLN A 243 -19.28 -9.17 19.29
C GLN A 243 -18.61 -9.86 18.10
N ILE A 244 -18.06 -9.09 17.19
CA ILE A 244 -17.37 -9.60 16.00
C ILE A 244 -15.89 -9.25 16.09
N HIS A 245 -15.04 -10.28 16.15
CA HIS A 245 -13.60 -10.16 16.23
C HIS A 245 -13.00 -10.05 14.82
N LEU A 246 -12.42 -8.91 14.49
CA LEU A 246 -11.85 -8.64 13.17
C LEU A 246 -10.33 -8.67 13.23
N LEU A 247 -9.72 -9.59 12.50
CA LEU A 247 -8.26 -9.73 12.42
C LEU A 247 -7.70 -8.82 11.33
N GLY A 248 -6.97 -7.77 11.74
CA GLY A 248 -6.35 -6.79 10.87
C GLY A 248 -4.91 -7.14 10.45
N LYS A 249 -4.23 -6.17 9.82
CA LYS A 249 -2.82 -6.30 9.40
C LYS A 249 -1.89 -6.41 10.61
N GLY A 250 -0.95 -7.35 10.56
CA GLY A 250 0.06 -7.54 11.62
C GLY A 250 -0.50 -8.17 12.90
N ALA A 251 -1.50 -9.04 12.79
CA ALA A 251 -2.18 -9.73 13.89
C ALA A 251 -2.88 -8.79 14.91
N LYS A 252 -3.03 -7.50 14.57
CA LYS A 252 -3.83 -6.59 15.38
C LYS A 252 -5.30 -6.93 15.22
N SER A 253 -5.94 -7.37 16.30
CA SER A 253 -7.38 -7.62 16.36
C SER A 253 -8.13 -6.41 16.92
N ARG A 254 -9.38 -6.27 16.54
CA ARG A 254 -10.34 -5.39 17.18
C ARG A 254 -11.70 -6.03 17.23
N THR A 255 -12.50 -5.63 18.20
CA THR A 255 -13.85 -6.12 18.38
C THR A 255 -14.84 -5.04 17.97
N VAL A 256 -15.89 -5.43 17.26
CA VAL A 256 -16.99 -4.56 16.86
C VAL A 256 -18.27 -5.10 17.48
N ARG A 257 -18.93 -4.30 18.33
CA ARG A 257 -20.25 -4.62 18.86
C ARG A 257 -21.31 -4.37 17.79
N VAL A 258 -22.26 -5.30 17.64
CA VAL A 258 -23.34 -5.20 16.67
C VAL A 258 -24.69 -5.56 17.31
N SER A 259 -25.79 -5.02 16.75
CA SER A 259 -27.15 -5.31 17.19
C SER A 259 -27.61 -6.73 16.81
N ALA A 260 -28.68 -7.20 17.42
CA ALA A 260 -29.31 -8.46 17.07
C ALA A 260 -29.76 -8.53 15.59
N GLU A 261 -30.20 -7.41 15.00
CA GLU A 261 -30.52 -7.32 13.57
C GLU A 261 -29.31 -7.55 12.67
N THR A 262 -28.16 -7.00 13.07
CA THR A 262 -26.89 -7.22 12.32
C THR A 262 -26.41 -8.65 12.48
N LEU A 263 -26.58 -9.27 13.65
CA LEU A 263 -26.29 -10.69 13.85
C LEU A 263 -27.18 -11.55 12.95
N ALA A 264 -28.47 -11.34 12.97
CA ALA A 264 -29.45 -12.06 12.13
C ALA A 264 -29.14 -11.95 10.63
N LEU A 265 -28.62 -10.79 10.20
CA LEU A 265 -28.16 -10.61 8.83
C LEU A 265 -27.07 -11.63 8.43
N PHE A 266 -26.09 -11.88 9.29
CA PHE A 266 -25.04 -12.89 9.05
C PHE A 266 -25.59 -14.30 9.17
N GLU A 267 -26.37 -14.60 10.20
CA GLU A 267 -26.98 -15.92 10.44
C GLU A 267 -27.89 -16.37 9.31
N ALA A 268 -28.49 -15.44 8.60
CA ALA A 268 -29.27 -15.71 7.40
C ALA A 268 -28.49 -16.43 6.29
N LEU A 269 -27.13 -16.45 6.34
CA LEU A 269 -26.30 -17.24 5.43
C LEU A 269 -26.24 -18.74 5.78
N GLY A 270 -26.73 -19.14 6.97
CA GLY A 270 -26.56 -20.48 7.52
C GLY A 270 -25.23 -20.62 8.24
N ARG A 271 -25.26 -20.59 9.57
CA ARG A 271 -24.06 -20.75 10.40
C ARG A 271 -23.54 -22.19 10.27
N THR A 272 -22.25 -22.31 10.05
CA THR A 272 -21.53 -23.58 9.96
C THR A 272 -20.53 -23.72 11.12
N ALA A 273 -19.51 -24.58 11.01
CA ALA A 273 -18.50 -24.76 12.05
C ALA A 273 -17.73 -23.46 12.34
N ALA A 274 -17.20 -23.35 13.55
CA ALA A 274 -16.51 -22.13 14.01
C ALA A 274 -15.29 -21.76 13.15
N GLU A 275 -14.58 -22.77 12.62
CA GLU A 275 -13.41 -22.62 11.74
C GLU A 275 -13.75 -22.23 10.31
N ASP A 276 -15.01 -22.36 9.90
CA ASP A 276 -15.45 -22.05 8.54
C ASP A 276 -15.53 -20.55 8.29
N TYR A 277 -15.21 -20.16 7.07
CA TYR A 277 -15.36 -18.76 6.64
C TYR A 277 -16.82 -18.39 6.42
N VAL A 278 -17.23 -17.22 6.88
CA VAL A 278 -18.57 -16.66 6.59
C VAL A 278 -18.77 -16.43 5.09
N PHE A 279 -17.67 -16.13 4.37
CA PHE A 279 -17.66 -15.90 2.93
C PHE A 279 -16.68 -16.84 2.23
N PRO A 280 -17.02 -18.15 2.11
CA PRO A 280 -16.14 -19.11 1.47
C PRO A 280 -16.04 -18.88 -0.04
N SER A 281 -14.89 -19.25 -0.62
CA SER A 281 -14.66 -19.23 -2.06
C SER A 281 -15.31 -20.45 -2.71
N PRO A 282 -16.12 -20.29 -3.77
CA PRO A 282 -16.68 -21.43 -4.50
C PRO A 282 -15.66 -22.18 -5.37
N LYS A 283 -14.50 -21.56 -5.63
CA LYS A 283 -13.50 -22.10 -6.57
C LYS A 283 -12.31 -22.76 -5.91
N ARG A 284 -12.12 -22.58 -4.59
CA ARG A 284 -10.96 -23.10 -3.85
C ARG A 284 -11.30 -23.23 -2.38
N ASN A 285 -10.59 -24.12 -1.70
CA ASN A 285 -10.71 -24.22 -0.24
C ASN A 285 -10.13 -22.94 0.40
N GLY A 286 -10.99 -22.14 1.06
CA GLY A 286 -10.57 -20.89 1.71
C GLY A 286 -11.56 -19.75 1.52
N PRO A 287 -11.20 -18.53 1.93
CA PRO A 287 -12.08 -17.36 1.86
C PRO A 287 -12.19 -16.78 0.45
N LEU A 288 -13.19 -15.91 0.21
CA LEU A 288 -13.22 -15.06 -0.97
C LEU A 288 -11.96 -14.18 -1.02
N THR A 289 -11.42 -14.00 -2.22
CA THR A 289 -10.31 -13.05 -2.41
C THR A 289 -10.80 -11.61 -2.31
N ARG A 290 -9.89 -10.71 -1.95
CA ARG A 290 -10.16 -9.26 -1.95
C ARG A 290 -10.61 -8.75 -3.31
N GLN A 291 -10.02 -9.29 -4.40
CA GLN A 291 -10.40 -8.97 -5.77
C GLN A 291 -11.82 -9.45 -6.09
N ALA A 292 -12.17 -10.69 -5.68
CA ALA A 292 -13.51 -11.22 -5.88
C ALA A 292 -14.57 -10.41 -5.12
N ILE A 293 -14.29 -9.98 -3.89
CA ILE A 293 -15.15 -9.10 -3.11
C ILE A 293 -15.33 -7.76 -3.81
N ALA A 294 -14.24 -7.11 -4.23
CA ALA A 294 -14.29 -5.82 -4.91
C ALA A 294 -15.05 -5.91 -6.25
N ALA A 295 -14.86 -6.98 -7.01
CA ALA A 295 -15.59 -7.21 -8.26
C ALA A 295 -17.10 -7.39 -8.04
N ARG A 296 -17.52 -8.12 -6.99
CA ARG A 296 -18.93 -8.28 -6.62
C ARG A 296 -19.56 -6.93 -6.23
N MET A 297 -18.90 -6.16 -5.39
CA MET A 297 -19.38 -4.82 -5.01
C MET A 297 -19.50 -3.91 -6.23
N ALA A 298 -18.49 -3.90 -7.11
CA ALA A 298 -18.53 -3.12 -8.34
C ALA A 298 -19.66 -3.56 -9.29
N LYS A 299 -19.93 -4.88 -9.40
CA LYS A 299 -21.06 -5.41 -10.17
C LYS A 299 -22.38 -4.81 -9.69
N TRP A 300 -22.64 -4.89 -8.39
CA TRP A 300 -23.89 -4.41 -7.81
C TRP A 300 -24.03 -2.88 -7.86
N GLY A 301 -22.94 -2.15 -7.79
CA GLY A 301 -22.98 -0.69 -7.92
C GLY A 301 -23.29 -0.20 -9.33
N ARG A 302 -23.00 -0.99 -10.38
CA ARG A 302 -23.27 -0.59 -11.78
C ARG A 302 -24.74 -0.42 -12.09
N LEU A 303 -25.60 -1.26 -11.55
CA LEU A 303 -27.03 -1.26 -11.84
C LEU A 303 -27.72 0.05 -11.43
N PRO A 304 -27.54 0.55 -10.19
CA PRO A 304 -28.09 1.85 -9.78
C PRO A 304 -27.17 3.03 -10.16
N GLY A 305 -26.11 2.83 -10.96
CA GLY A 305 -25.15 3.88 -11.32
C GLY A 305 -24.22 4.32 -10.18
N VAL A 306 -24.14 3.54 -9.10
CA VAL A 306 -23.40 3.87 -7.89
C VAL A 306 -22.00 3.27 -7.94
N ARG A 307 -20.96 4.09 -7.79
CA ARG A 307 -19.58 3.59 -7.73
C ARG A 307 -19.26 3.10 -6.32
N VAL A 308 -19.27 1.78 -6.10
CA VAL A 308 -19.03 1.15 -4.81
C VAL A 308 -17.79 0.23 -4.84
N HIS A 309 -17.04 0.24 -3.75
CA HIS A 309 -15.91 -0.66 -3.48
C HIS A 309 -15.71 -0.75 -1.96
N PRO A 310 -14.99 -1.76 -1.43
CA PRO A 310 -14.87 -2.00 0.01
C PRO A 310 -14.43 -0.77 0.82
N HIS A 311 -13.45 -0.02 0.31
CA HIS A 311 -12.95 1.17 1.01
C HIS A 311 -13.99 2.29 1.06
N LYS A 312 -14.86 2.40 0.04
CA LYS A 312 -15.95 3.38 0.03
C LYS A 312 -17.00 3.04 1.08
N LEU A 313 -17.38 1.75 1.25
CA LEU A 313 -18.32 1.32 2.29
C LEU A 313 -17.78 1.61 3.70
N ARG A 314 -16.49 1.37 3.94
CA ARG A 314 -15.87 1.74 5.21
C ARG A 314 -15.81 3.25 5.43
N HIS A 315 -15.59 4.03 4.38
CA HIS A 315 -15.67 5.51 4.43
C HIS A 315 -17.10 5.96 4.73
N ASN A 316 -18.10 5.33 4.10
CA ASN A 316 -19.51 5.57 4.40
C ASN A 316 -19.85 5.28 5.86
N HIS A 317 -19.44 4.12 6.38
CA HIS A 317 -19.61 3.77 7.79
C HIS A 317 -19.10 4.91 8.68
N ALA A 318 -17.85 5.36 8.44
CA ALA A 318 -17.26 6.42 9.23
C ALA A 318 -18.05 7.73 9.16
N THR A 319 -18.37 8.19 7.95
CA THR A 319 -19.08 9.46 7.75
C THR A 319 -20.52 9.42 8.30
N HIS A 320 -21.23 8.32 8.05
CA HIS A 320 -22.61 8.17 8.53
C HIS A 320 -22.66 8.00 10.04
N SER A 321 -21.69 7.32 10.66
CA SER A 321 -21.62 7.21 12.14
C SER A 321 -21.42 8.58 12.79
N ILE A 322 -20.50 9.40 12.28
CA ILE A 322 -20.31 10.78 12.78
C ILE A 322 -21.59 11.62 12.61
N ARG A 323 -22.23 11.57 11.43
CA ARG A 323 -23.49 12.29 11.18
C ARG A 323 -24.62 11.89 12.11
N ARG A 324 -24.61 10.63 12.58
CA ARG A 324 -25.57 10.09 13.55
C ARG A 324 -25.14 10.25 15.01
N GLY A 325 -24.13 11.06 15.28
CA GLY A 325 -23.70 11.42 16.62
C GLY A 325 -22.69 10.48 17.29
N CYS A 326 -22.13 9.52 16.55
CA CYS A 326 -21.05 8.70 17.09
C CYS A 326 -19.83 9.57 17.38
N ASP A 327 -19.28 9.46 18.58
CA ASP A 327 -18.06 10.19 18.94
C ASP A 327 -16.83 9.64 18.18
N VAL A 328 -15.82 10.50 18.04
CA VAL A 328 -14.63 10.20 17.24
C VAL A 328 -13.80 9.06 17.82
N PHE A 329 -13.74 8.94 19.14
CA PHE A 329 -12.93 7.91 19.81
C PHE A 329 -13.59 6.53 19.64
N THR A 330 -14.91 6.44 19.84
CA THR A 330 -15.68 5.22 19.54
C THR A 330 -15.52 4.80 18.09
N LEU A 331 -15.64 5.76 17.14
CA LEU A 331 -15.41 5.47 15.73
C LEU A 331 -13.96 5.02 15.45
N GLN A 332 -12.98 5.67 16.05
CA GLN A 332 -11.57 5.32 15.90
C GLN A 332 -11.29 3.89 16.36
N ASN A 333 -11.84 3.49 17.51
CA ASN A 333 -11.74 2.14 18.06
C ASN A 333 -12.44 1.13 17.14
N THR A 334 -13.68 1.42 16.72
CA THR A 334 -14.44 0.58 15.79
C THR A 334 -13.71 0.35 14.46
N LEU A 335 -13.04 1.39 13.94
CA LEU A 335 -12.28 1.29 12.70
C LEU A 335 -10.88 0.69 12.90
N GLY A 336 -10.33 0.69 14.12
CA GLY A 336 -8.96 0.24 14.39
C GLY A 336 -7.94 1.13 13.70
N HIS A 337 -8.06 2.46 13.84
CA HIS A 337 -7.08 3.43 13.38
C HIS A 337 -6.02 3.62 14.46
N SER A 338 -4.76 3.41 14.11
CA SER A 338 -3.62 3.64 15.01
C SER A 338 -3.26 5.13 15.16
N SER A 339 -3.85 6.01 14.35
CA SER A 339 -3.61 7.45 14.35
C SER A 339 -4.93 8.20 14.23
N SER A 340 -5.12 9.20 15.11
CA SER A 340 -6.26 10.12 15.08
C SER A 340 -6.36 10.93 13.78
N GLY A 341 -5.22 11.23 13.14
CA GLY A 341 -5.18 11.95 11.87
C GLY A 341 -5.97 11.28 10.74
N THR A 342 -6.14 9.96 10.78
CA THR A 342 -6.96 9.24 9.79
C THR A 342 -8.45 9.43 10.07
N THR A 343 -8.86 9.56 11.33
CA THR A 343 -10.27 9.73 11.73
C THR A 343 -10.70 11.18 11.62
N SER A 344 -9.82 12.14 11.89
CA SER A 344 -10.11 13.58 11.79
C SER A 344 -10.52 14.02 10.38
N GLY A 345 -10.08 13.32 9.34
CA GLY A 345 -10.56 13.55 7.97
C GLY A 345 -12.06 13.33 7.77
N TYR A 346 -12.71 12.51 8.62
CA TYR A 346 -14.15 12.28 8.58
C TYR A 346 -14.95 13.35 9.34
N VAL A 347 -14.36 13.90 10.39
CA VAL A 347 -14.94 15.00 11.18
C VAL A 347 -14.98 16.29 10.37
N ALA A 348 -13.89 16.60 9.67
CA ALA A 348 -13.81 17.78 8.80
C ALA A 348 -14.80 17.74 7.60
N ALA A 349 -15.39 16.58 7.32
CA ALA A 349 -16.38 16.42 6.24
C ALA A 349 -17.83 16.79 6.65
N ASN A 350 -18.07 17.21 7.89
CA ASN A 350 -19.40 17.63 8.33
C ASN A 350 -19.43 19.16 8.60
N PRO A 351 -19.58 20.00 7.54
CA PRO A 351 -19.58 21.46 7.69
C PRO A 351 -20.84 22.01 8.38
N SER A 352 -21.87 21.18 8.56
CA SER A 352 -23.13 21.55 9.21
C SER A 352 -23.13 21.40 10.73
N ASP A 353 -22.04 20.92 11.33
CA ASP A 353 -21.90 20.82 12.78
C ASP A 353 -20.69 21.64 13.27
N SER A 354 -20.91 22.48 14.26
CA SER A 354 -19.84 23.23 14.92
C SER A 354 -20.06 23.21 16.43
N SER A 355 -18.95 23.32 17.18
CA SER A 355 -19.02 23.42 18.65
C SER A 355 -19.81 24.62 19.11
N SER A 356 -19.88 25.70 18.32
CA SER A 356 -20.65 26.90 18.63
C SER A 356 -22.15 26.62 18.72
N LEU A 357 -22.67 25.67 17.92
CA LEU A 357 -24.10 25.27 17.97
C LEU A 357 -24.47 24.51 19.25
N ARG A 358 -23.47 24.10 20.03
CA ARG A 358 -23.65 23.38 21.31
C ARG A 358 -23.40 24.27 22.53
N LEU A 359 -22.92 25.49 22.33
CA LEU A 359 -22.59 26.43 23.37
C LEU A 359 -23.57 27.63 23.43
N GLY A 360 -24.34 27.84 22.40
CA GLY A 360 -25.42 28.83 22.30
C GLY A 360 -26.75 28.11 22.22
#